data_b8300fe8a2f04908b36947d73e33565b
#
_entry.id   b8300fe8a2f04908b36947d73e33565b
#
_cell.length_a   1.000
_cell.length_b   1.000
_cell.length_c   1.000
_cell.angle_alpha   90.00
_cell.angle_beta   90.00
_cell.angle_gamma   90.00
#
_symmetry.space_group_name_H-M   'P 1'
#
loop_
_entity.id
_entity.type
_entity.pdbx_description
1 polymer ?
#
loop_
_entity_poly.entity_id
_entity_poly.type
_entity_poly.pdbx_seq_one_letter_code
_entity_poly.pdbx_strand_id
1 'polypeptide(L)'
;MAPETKKKGKSLPSKFIIRLGKFVWTTMWHLMMSNLAPRTKVGEYIRPESQFRNFIGTEEGNPYPPETGRYNLYVGLSCPWAHRTLVVRALKGLEDVISVSVVSPSPLEGGWVMNQEEEGCRTLAELYQLAEPGYTGRCTVPVLWDKKTKAIINNESSEIIVMLNSQLNEFVKNPTLDLYPEELREKIDGWNEKIYHSVNNGVYCCGFAQTQEAYNQACDQLFSTLDEIDAALETSRYLCGDRVTLADVRLFTTLFRFDIAYYGIFKCNCRRIKDYKNLGVYLRDIYQLPGVAETCNLEAVKQDYYGNLFPLNPGGIIPSGPDMASLLEPHNRESIGKEPMLQD
;
A
#
# COMPACT_ATOMS: atom_id res chain seq x y z
N MET A 1 -46.75 -7.63 -48.41
CA MET A 1 -46.26 -8.23 -47.16
C MET A 1 -44.85 -8.78 -47.43
N ALA A 2 -43.81 -8.09 -46.91
CA ALA A 2 -42.45 -8.57 -47.03
C ALA A 2 -42.22 -9.64 -45.93
N PRO A 3 -41.44 -10.71 -46.17
CA PRO A 3 -41.21 -11.75 -45.17
C PRO A 3 -40.27 -11.22 -44.09
N GLU A 4 -40.73 -11.29 -42.83
CA GLU A 4 -39.90 -11.07 -41.66
C GLU A 4 -38.74 -12.06 -41.63
N THR A 5 -37.51 -11.56 -41.83
CA THR A 5 -36.29 -12.34 -41.60
C THR A 5 -36.10 -12.53 -40.12
N LYS A 6 -36.47 -13.72 -39.59
CA LYS A 6 -36.10 -14.15 -38.22
C LYS A 6 -34.60 -14.07 -38.07
N LYS A 7 -34.11 -13.10 -37.27
CA LYS A 7 -32.71 -13.05 -36.81
C LYS A 7 -32.44 -14.36 -36.06
N LYS A 8 -31.64 -15.26 -36.63
CA LYS A 8 -31.10 -16.42 -35.91
C LYS A 8 -30.33 -15.92 -34.69
N GLY A 9 -30.82 -16.26 -33.50
CA GLY A 9 -30.06 -15.98 -32.28
C GLY A 9 -28.67 -16.62 -32.39
N LYS A 10 -27.61 -15.89 -32.05
CA LYS A 10 -26.25 -16.44 -32.04
C LYS A 10 -26.22 -17.62 -31.07
N SER A 11 -25.97 -18.82 -31.58
CA SER A 11 -25.78 -20.02 -30.73
C SER A 11 -24.47 -19.83 -29.91
N LEU A 12 -24.45 -20.43 -28.69
CA LEU A 12 -23.21 -20.47 -27.90
C LEU A 12 -22.08 -21.15 -28.71
N PRO A 13 -20.83 -20.71 -28.53
CA PRO A 13 -19.67 -21.32 -29.18
C PRO A 13 -19.61 -22.85 -28.93
N SER A 14 -19.09 -23.60 -29.88
CA SER A 14 -18.95 -25.04 -29.71
C SER A 14 -18.12 -25.40 -28.47
N LYS A 15 -18.40 -26.57 -27.84
CA LYS A 15 -17.64 -27.05 -26.66
C LYS A 15 -16.11 -27.08 -26.90
N PHE A 16 -15.69 -27.34 -28.15
CA PHE A 16 -14.28 -27.36 -28.54
C PHE A 16 -13.67 -25.96 -28.46
N ILE A 17 -14.34 -24.94 -29.01
CA ILE A 17 -13.87 -23.54 -28.99
C ILE A 17 -13.78 -23.04 -27.54
N ILE A 18 -14.78 -23.37 -26.70
CA ILE A 18 -14.77 -22.99 -25.27
C ILE A 18 -13.57 -23.64 -24.55
N ARG A 19 -13.31 -24.94 -24.77
CA ARG A 19 -12.18 -25.64 -24.14
C ARG A 19 -10.84 -25.10 -24.60
N LEU A 20 -10.67 -24.85 -25.89
CA LEU A 20 -9.45 -24.28 -26.46
C LEU A 20 -9.23 -22.85 -25.90
N GLY A 21 -10.25 -22.01 -25.92
CA GLY A 21 -10.18 -20.66 -25.38
C GLY A 21 -9.82 -20.65 -23.87
N LYS A 22 -10.45 -21.52 -23.08
CA LYS A 22 -10.11 -21.67 -21.66
C LYS A 22 -8.66 -22.13 -21.46
N PHE A 23 -8.19 -23.09 -22.22
CA PHE A 23 -6.80 -23.59 -22.12
C PHE A 23 -5.80 -22.49 -22.43
N VAL A 24 -5.95 -21.78 -23.57
CA VAL A 24 -5.07 -20.70 -23.98
C VAL A 24 -5.07 -19.58 -22.92
N TRP A 25 -6.27 -19.16 -22.49
CA TRP A 25 -6.40 -18.11 -21.49
C TRP A 25 -5.75 -18.46 -20.14
N THR A 26 -6.02 -19.68 -19.64
CA THR A 26 -5.43 -20.15 -18.38
C THR A 26 -3.90 -20.25 -18.46
N THR A 27 -3.36 -20.72 -19.59
CA THR A 27 -1.91 -20.79 -19.79
C THR A 27 -1.27 -19.41 -19.82
N MET A 28 -1.85 -18.46 -20.55
CA MET A 28 -1.40 -17.07 -20.59
C MET A 28 -1.50 -16.40 -19.22
N TRP A 29 -2.59 -16.64 -18.50
CA TRP A 29 -2.78 -16.13 -17.15
C TRP A 29 -1.69 -16.63 -16.19
N HIS A 30 -1.38 -17.93 -16.18
CA HIS A 30 -0.29 -18.47 -15.36
C HIS A 30 1.09 -17.89 -15.72
N LEU A 31 1.34 -17.68 -17.01
CA LEU A 31 2.60 -17.05 -17.46
C LEU A 31 2.71 -15.60 -16.93
N MET A 32 1.66 -14.81 -17.07
CA MET A 32 1.63 -13.44 -16.57
C MET A 32 1.73 -13.39 -15.04
N MET A 33 1.01 -14.26 -14.34
CA MET A 33 1.04 -14.32 -12.88
C MET A 33 2.39 -14.76 -12.33
N SER A 34 3.15 -15.63 -13.04
CA SER A 34 4.49 -16.05 -12.62
C SER A 34 5.49 -14.89 -12.57
N ASN A 35 5.32 -13.89 -13.44
CA ASN A 35 6.13 -12.68 -13.47
C ASN A 35 5.65 -11.63 -12.43
N LEU A 36 4.33 -11.46 -12.31
CA LEU A 36 3.73 -10.47 -11.40
C LEU A 36 3.87 -10.88 -9.93
N ALA A 37 3.64 -12.15 -9.63
CA ALA A 37 3.49 -12.67 -8.28
C ALA A 37 4.22 -14.01 -8.12
N PRO A 38 5.49 -14.01 -7.71
CA PRO A 38 6.21 -15.23 -7.36
C PRO A 38 5.42 -16.06 -6.33
N ARG A 39 5.47 -17.39 -6.45
CA ARG A 39 4.64 -18.29 -5.65
C ARG A 39 5.38 -19.50 -5.12
N THR A 40 4.85 -20.08 -4.04
CA THR A 40 5.21 -21.42 -3.54
C THR A 40 4.70 -22.53 -4.50
N LYS A 41 5.10 -23.77 -4.23
CA LYS A 41 4.59 -24.94 -4.97
C LYS A 41 3.07 -25.14 -4.81
N VAL A 42 2.50 -24.68 -3.70
CA VAL A 42 1.05 -24.78 -3.41
C VAL A 42 0.26 -23.56 -3.92
N GLY A 43 0.92 -22.58 -4.52
CA GLY A 43 0.27 -21.43 -5.17
C GLY A 43 0.08 -20.19 -4.29
N GLU A 44 0.75 -20.12 -3.15
CA GLU A 44 0.77 -18.96 -2.26
C GLU A 44 1.73 -17.89 -2.79
N TYR A 45 1.37 -16.63 -2.66
CA TYR A 45 2.22 -15.51 -3.03
C TYR A 45 3.43 -15.36 -2.09
N ILE A 46 4.61 -15.19 -2.69
CA ILE A 46 5.86 -14.89 -1.98
C ILE A 46 6.23 -13.44 -2.27
N ARG A 47 6.34 -12.61 -1.22
CA ARG A 47 6.81 -11.23 -1.36
C ARG A 47 8.34 -11.18 -1.30
N PRO A 48 9.04 -10.70 -2.37
CA PRO A 48 10.48 -10.51 -2.33
C PRO A 48 10.89 -9.40 -1.34
N GLU A 49 12.04 -9.57 -0.69
CA GLU A 49 12.60 -8.61 0.24
C GLU A 49 13.17 -7.36 -0.45
N SER A 50 13.24 -6.26 0.31
CA SER A 50 13.89 -5.01 -0.08
C SER A 50 15.42 -5.14 0.08
N GLN A 51 16.20 -4.57 -0.86
CA GLN A 51 17.65 -4.76 -0.90
C GLN A 51 18.44 -3.57 -0.36
N PHE A 52 17.90 -2.35 -0.45
CA PHE A 52 18.55 -1.15 0.08
C PHE A 52 18.06 -0.90 1.49
N ARG A 53 18.96 -1.00 2.50
CA ARG A 53 18.62 -1.03 3.92
C ARG A 53 19.55 -0.16 4.78
N ASN A 54 20.10 0.93 4.23
CA ASN A 54 20.86 1.92 4.98
C ASN A 54 19.93 2.88 5.76
N PHE A 55 20.49 3.62 6.71
CA PHE A 55 19.74 4.46 7.63
C PHE A 55 20.31 5.89 7.65
N ILE A 56 19.43 6.89 7.76
CA ILE A 56 19.80 8.23 8.20
C ILE A 56 20.13 8.14 9.69
N GLY A 57 21.24 8.74 10.12
CA GLY A 57 21.64 8.70 11.53
C GLY A 57 22.79 9.63 11.83
N THR A 58 23.03 9.86 13.12
CA THR A 58 24.06 10.77 13.66
C THR A 58 25.35 10.05 14.10
N GLU A 59 25.41 8.73 13.92
CA GLU A 59 26.57 7.92 14.31
C GLU A 59 27.80 8.35 13.52
N GLU A 60 28.96 8.36 14.17
CA GLU A 60 30.23 8.72 13.54
C GLU A 60 30.52 7.82 12.33
N GLY A 61 30.78 8.45 11.19
CA GLY A 61 31.04 7.74 9.93
C GLY A 61 29.78 7.37 9.13
N ASN A 62 28.57 7.66 9.61
CA ASN A 62 27.36 7.47 8.82
C ASN A 62 27.35 8.44 7.62
N PRO A 63 27.26 7.93 6.36
CA PRO A 63 27.28 8.81 5.17
C PRO A 63 25.98 9.60 4.99
N TYR A 64 24.93 9.30 5.75
CA TYR A 64 23.58 9.87 5.64
C TYR A 64 23.17 10.60 6.92
N PRO A 65 23.83 11.74 7.30
CA PRO A 65 23.42 12.51 8.47
C PRO A 65 22.07 13.20 8.26
N PRO A 66 21.31 13.47 9.34
CA PRO A 66 20.10 14.30 9.28
C PRO A 66 20.40 15.65 8.65
N GLU A 67 19.65 16.03 7.61
CA GLU A 67 19.89 17.28 6.87
C GLU A 67 18.63 17.71 6.10
N THR A 68 18.19 18.96 6.32
CA THR A 68 17.03 19.54 5.61
C THR A 68 17.31 19.68 4.12
N GLY A 69 16.33 19.27 3.31
CA GLY A 69 16.37 19.42 1.86
C GLY A 69 17.30 18.45 1.11
N ARG A 70 18.07 17.61 1.83
CA ARG A 70 18.98 16.63 1.23
C ARG A 70 18.25 15.41 0.63
N TYR A 71 17.23 14.95 1.32
CA TYR A 71 16.56 13.68 0.98
C TYR A 71 15.29 13.88 0.18
N ASN A 72 14.98 12.90 -0.66
CA ASN A 72 13.78 12.85 -1.47
C ASN A 72 13.09 11.49 -1.35
N LEU A 73 11.76 11.47 -1.29
CA LEU A 73 10.95 10.25 -1.35
C LEU A 73 10.37 10.10 -2.75
N TYR A 74 10.71 9.00 -3.46
CA TYR A 74 9.97 8.58 -4.64
C TYR A 74 8.82 7.69 -4.22
N VAL A 75 7.60 8.07 -4.59
CA VAL A 75 6.36 7.41 -4.14
C VAL A 75 5.39 7.19 -5.28
N GLY A 76 4.72 6.03 -5.27
CA GLY A 76 3.52 5.81 -6.09
C GLY A 76 2.29 6.04 -5.23
N LEU A 77 1.39 6.93 -5.63
CA LEU A 77 0.21 7.30 -4.82
C LEU A 77 -0.77 6.13 -4.59
N SER A 78 -0.79 5.17 -5.52
CA SER A 78 -1.56 3.93 -5.36
C SER A 78 -0.94 2.93 -4.38
N CYS A 79 0.38 3.00 -4.14
CA CYS A 79 1.11 2.00 -3.37
C CYS A 79 0.88 2.16 -1.85
N PRO A 80 0.37 1.14 -1.12
CA PRO A 80 0.15 1.24 0.33
C PRO A 80 1.47 1.34 1.11
N TRP A 81 2.55 0.75 0.60
CA TRP A 81 3.86 0.78 1.24
C TRP A 81 4.47 2.19 1.18
N ALA A 82 4.38 2.86 0.02
CA ALA A 82 4.80 4.25 -0.13
C ALA A 82 3.89 5.21 0.66
N HIS A 83 2.59 4.93 0.72
CA HIS A 83 1.63 5.75 1.47
C HIS A 83 1.98 5.86 2.97
N ARG A 84 2.55 4.81 3.59
CA ARG A 84 3.05 4.88 4.98
C ARG A 84 4.02 6.04 5.19
N THR A 85 4.93 6.22 4.25
CA THR A 85 5.96 7.27 4.34
C THR A 85 5.36 8.66 4.19
N LEU A 86 4.34 8.82 3.35
CA LEU A 86 3.59 10.07 3.21
C LEU A 86 2.81 10.41 4.48
N VAL A 87 2.13 9.43 5.10
CA VAL A 87 1.39 9.63 6.35
C VAL A 87 2.32 10.06 7.47
N VAL A 88 3.45 9.37 7.68
CA VAL A 88 4.41 9.76 8.74
C VAL A 88 5.02 11.12 8.44
N ARG A 89 5.36 11.41 7.18
CA ARG A 89 5.88 12.73 6.76
C ARG A 89 4.89 13.84 7.11
N ALA A 90 3.60 13.65 6.86
CA ALA A 90 2.55 14.62 7.20
C ALA A 90 2.37 14.77 8.71
N LEU A 91 2.20 13.67 9.46
CA LEU A 91 2.00 13.71 10.91
C LEU A 91 3.18 14.37 11.65
N LYS A 92 4.41 14.16 11.17
CA LYS A 92 5.63 14.77 11.73
C LYS A 92 5.86 16.21 11.26
N GLY A 93 5.14 16.66 10.22
CA GLY A 93 5.37 17.99 9.62
C GLY A 93 6.73 18.11 8.94
N LEU A 94 7.08 17.12 8.11
CA LEU A 94 8.35 17.03 7.38
C LEU A 94 8.28 17.58 5.93
N GLU A 95 7.22 18.32 5.57
CA GLU A 95 6.98 18.78 4.20
C GLU A 95 8.12 19.68 3.67
N ASP A 96 8.68 20.50 4.54
CA ASP A 96 9.76 21.40 4.21
C ASP A 96 11.17 20.76 4.35
N VAL A 97 11.24 19.54 4.92
CA VAL A 97 12.50 18.83 5.22
C VAL A 97 12.82 17.79 4.16
N ILE A 98 11.83 17.00 3.75
CA ILE A 98 11.96 15.94 2.76
C ILE A 98 11.04 16.21 1.58
N SER A 99 11.61 16.36 0.39
CA SER A 99 10.85 16.48 -0.85
C SER A 99 10.20 15.15 -1.27
N VAL A 100 9.16 15.22 -2.11
CA VAL A 100 8.46 14.06 -2.63
C VAL A 100 8.38 14.16 -4.15
N SER A 101 8.77 13.09 -4.83
CA SER A 101 8.60 12.90 -6.26
C SER A 101 7.61 11.78 -6.52
N VAL A 102 6.55 12.09 -7.24
CA VAL A 102 5.51 11.12 -7.56
C VAL A 102 5.88 10.38 -8.84
N VAL A 103 5.84 9.04 -8.76
CA VAL A 103 5.97 8.16 -9.91
C VAL A 103 4.64 7.44 -10.19
N SER A 104 4.38 7.21 -11.46
CA SER A 104 3.14 6.55 -11.91
C SER A 104 3.45 5.19 -12.53
N PRO A 105 2.61 4.16 -12.34
CA PRO A 105 2.82 2.88 -12.99
C PRO A 105 2.57 3.03 -14.50
N SER A 106 3.45 2.44 -15.32
CA SER A 106 3.30 2.41 -16.78
C SER A 106 3.35 0.97 -17.29
N PRO A 107 2.25 0.43 -17.77
CA PRO A 107 2.24 -0.90 -18.38
C PRO A 107 3.04 -0.95 -19.69
N LEU A 108 3.26 0.19 -20.35
CA LEU A 108 4.03 0.27 -21.60
C LEU A 108 5.54 0.25 -21.34
N GLU A 109 6.00 0.97 -20.33
CA GLU A 109 7.41 1.06 -19.94
C GLU A 109 7.84 -0.11 -19.01
N GLY A 110 6.86 -0.83 -18.46
CA GLY A 110 7.13 -1.96 -17.58
C GLY A 110 7.63 -1.58 -16.20
N GLY A 111 6.90 -0.70 -15.48
CA GLY A 111 7.25 -0.30 -14.12
C GLY A 111 6.78 1.10 -13.77
N TRP A 112 7.56 1.79 -12.93
CA TRP A 112 7.26 3.13 -12.46
C TRP A 112 7.96 4.17 -13.35
N VAL A 113 7.22 5.15 -13.85
CA VAL A 113 7.74 6.29 -14.62
C VAL A 113 7.62 7.57 -13.80
N MET A 114 8.57 8.47 -13.96
CA MET A 114 8.58 9.77 -13.32
C MET A 114 7.63 10.72 -14.07
N ASN A 115 6.88 11.54 -13.35
CA ASN A 115 6.00 12.54 -13.97
C ASN A 115 6.80 13.65 -14.68
N GLN A 116 8.02 13.90 -14.19
CA GLN A 116 9.01 14.77 -14.80
C GLN A 116 10.38 14.10 -14.69
N GLU A 117 11.28 14.38 -15.63
CA GLU A 117 12.64 13.88 -15.56
C GLU A 117 13.35 14.43 -14.31
N GLU A 118 13.89 13.55 -13.50
CA GLU A 118 14.63 13.87 -12.29
C GLU A 118 15.94 13.09 -12.24
N GLU A 119 17.01 13.70 -11.76
CA GLU A 119 18.33 13.05 -11.69
C GLU A 119 18.86 12.55 -13.06
N GLY A 120 18.33 13.06 -14.18
CA GLY A 120 18.58 12.55 -15.52
C GLY A 120 17.88 11.22 -15.85
N CYS A 121 16.90 10.83 -15.01
CA CYS A 121 16.14 9.60 -15.16
C CYS A 121 14.68 9.88 -15.53
N ARG A 122 14.11 9.04 -16.38
CA ARG A 122 12.67 9.06 -16.77
C ARG A 122 11.88 7.96 -16.08
N THR A 123 12.57 6.90 -15.67
CA THR A 123 11.98 5.74 -14.99
C THR A 123 12.64 5.47 -13.65
N LEU A 124 11.90 4.83 -12.76
CA LEU A 124 12.46 4.40 -11.48
C LEU A 124 13.57 3.35 -11.69
N ALA A 125 13.47 2.55 -12.74
CA ALA A 125 14.51 1.57 -13.10
C ALA A 125 15.85 2.25 -13.42
N GLU A 126 15.82 3.37 -14.15
CA GLU A 126 17.02 4.17 -14.42
C GLU A 126 17.60 4.76 -13.13
N LEU A 127 16.76 5.19 -12.17
CA LEU A 127 17.22 5.66 -10.87
C LEU A 127 17.92 4.56 -10.06
N TYR A 128 17.39 3.32 -10.09
CA TYR A 128 18.04 2.18 -9.46
C TYR A 128 19.38 1.84 -10.13
N GLN A 129 19.46 1.94 -11.45
CA GLN A 129 20.73 1.77 -12.20
C GLN A 129 21.74 2.88 -11.92
N LEU A 130 21.26 4.12 -11.69
CA LEU A 130 22.12 5.24 -11.30
C LEU A 130 22.72 5.01 -9.91
N ALA A 131 21.93 4.50 -8.96
CA ALA A 131 22.38 4.20 -7.60
C ALA A 131 23.32 3.00 -7.54
N GLU A 132 23.06 1.97 -8.33
CA GLU A 132 23.81 0.71 -8.37
C GLU A 132 23.90 0.21 -9.83
N PRO A 133 24.98 0.55 -10.55
CA PRO A 133 25.18 0.10 -11.93
C PRO A 133 25.13 -1.43 -12.05
N GLY A 134 24.25 -1.92 -12.92
CA GLY A 134 24.05 -3.36 -13.11
C GLY A 134 22.98 -3.98 -12.18
N TYR A 135 22.22 -3.15 -11.44
CA TYR A 135 21.12 -3.65 -10.62
C TYR A 135 20.07 -4.41 -11.45
N THR A 136 19.74 -5.62 -11.03
CA THR A 136 18.76 -6.50 -11.71
C THR A 136 17.56 -6.85 -10.84
N GLY A 137 17.49 -6.28 -9.64
CA GLY A 137 16.40 -6.50 -8.69
C GLY A 137 15.11 -5.73 -9.06
N ARG A 138 14.13 -5.80 -8.19
CA ARG A 138 12.84 -5.09 -8.38
C ARG A 138 12.98 -3.62 -8.05
N CYS A 139 12.56 -2.75 -8.95
CA CYS A 139 12.49 -1.30 -8.76
C CYS A 139 11.14 -0.95 -8.12
N THR A 140 11.11 -0.88 -6.79
CA THR A 140 9.89 -0.69 -5.99
C THR A 140 9.80 0.70 -5.38
N VAL A 141 8.61 1.09 -4.96
CA VAL A 141 8.36 2.29 -4.13
C VAL A 141 7.87 1.86 -2.73
N PRO A 142 8.17 2.66 -1.67
CA PRO A 142 8.90 3.93 -1.67
C PRO A 142 10.40 3.74 -1.91
N VAL A 143 11.06 4.83 -2.32
CA VAL A 143 12.52 4.96 -2.31
C VAL A 143 12.90 6.20 -1.51
N LEU A 144 13.75 6.06 -0.52
CA LEU A 144 14.43 7.16 0.15
C LEU A 144 15.78 7.40 -0.55
N TRP A 145 15.88 8.56 -1.20
CA TRP A 145 16.99 8.96 -2.05
C TRP A 145 17.84 10.04 -1.42
N ASP A 146 19.15 9.93 -1.51
CA ASP A 146 20.10 11.00 -1.18
C ASP A 146 20.51 11.79 -2.43
N LYS A 147 20.07 13.02 -2.54
CA LYS A 147 20.36 13.91 -3.67
C LYS A 147 21.85 14.30 -3.75
N LYS A 148 22.60 14.24 -2.64
CA LYS A 148 24.03 14.60 -2.61
C LYS A 148 24.91 13.48 -3.14
N THR A 149 24.69 12.26 -2.66
CA THR A 149 25.53 11.11 -3.03
C THR A 149 24.97 10.33 -4.22
N LYS A 150 23.76 10.68 -4.72
CA LYS A 150 23.07 9.99 -5.80
C LYS A 150 22.87 8.49 -5.49
N ALA A 151 22.42 8.21 -4.28
CA ALA A 151 22.27 6.86 -3.77
C ALA A 151 20.86 6.60 -3.24
N ILE A 152 20.38 5.36 -3.39
CA ILE A 152 19.22 4.85 -2.66
C ILE A 152 19.68 4.50 -1.24
N ILE A 153 19.15 5.21 -0.25
CA ILE A 153 19.40 4.90 1.16
C ILE A 153 18.62 3.65 1.54
N ASN A 154 17.32 3.68 1.30
CA ASN A 154 16.41 2.63 1.76
C ASN A 154 15.17 2.52 0.84
N ASN A 155 14.69 1.29 0.61
CA ASN A 155 13.45 1.02 -0.10
C ASN A 155 12.50 0.08 0.68
N GLU A 156 12.71 -0.03 2.01
CA GLU A 156 11.83 -0.74 2.92
C GLU A 156 10.98 0.24 3.74
N SER A 157 9.69 0.30 3.43
CA SER A 157 8.79 1.28 4.04
C SER A 157 8.73 1.22 5.56
N SER A 158 8.88 0.03 6.14
CA SER A 158 8.85 -0.18 7.60
C SER A 158 10.02 0.46 8.31
N GLU A 159 11.17 0.59 7.65
CA GLU A 159 12.36 1.26 8.18
C GLU A 159 12.34 2.75 7.87
N ILE A 160 11.89 3.12 6.66
CA ILE A 160 11.77 4.54 6.29
C ILE A 160 10.87 5.27 7.28
N ILE A 161 9.71 4.71 7.66
CA ILE A 161 8.82 5.38 8.62
C ILE A 161 9.44 5.52 10.02
N VAL A 162 10.32 4.61 10.45
CA VAL A 162 11.06 4.73 11.70
C VAL A 162 12.09 5.88 11.61
N MET A 163 12.82 5.98 10.50
CA MET A 163 13.75 7.09 10.26
C MET A 163 13.05 8.45 10.24
N LEU A 164 11.91 8.54 9.55
CA LEU A 164 11.09 9.76 9.50
C LEU A 164 10.54 10.15 10.88
N ASN A 165 10.22 9.17 11.72
CA ASN A 165 9.73 9.42 13.07
C ASN A 165 10.81 9.97 14.00
N SER A 166 12.05 9.52 13.90
CA SER A 166 13.07 9.74 14.94
C SER A 166 14.30 10.52 14.46
N GLN A 167 14.81 10.28 13.26
CA GLN A 167 16.13 10.77 12.85
C GLN A 167 16.16 12.25 12.41
N LEU A 168 14.99 12.86 12.21
CA LEU A 168 14.84 14.21 11.71
C LEU A 168 14.15 15.15 12.72
N ASN A 169 14.07 14.75 13.99
CA ASN A 169 13.29 15.45 15.01
C ASN A 169 13.71 16.91 15.25
N GLU A 170 14.94 17.29 14.98
CA GLU A 170 15.39 18.68 15.07
C GLU A 170 14.83 19.60 13.97
N PHE A 171 14.25 19.05 12.91
CA PHE A 171 13.73 19.80 11.76
C PHE A 171 12.21 19.74 11.62
N VAL A 172 11.51 18.93 12.42
CA VAL A 172 10.07 18.70 12.28
C VAL A 172 9.23 19.80 12.93
N LYS A 173 8.00 19.98 12.44
CA LYS A 173 7.01 20.87 13.09
C LYS A 173 6.45 20.27 14.38
N ASN A 174 6.35 18.92 14.44
CA ASN A 174 5.80 18.19 15.59
C ASN A 174 6.85 17.32 16.29
N PRO A 175 7.84 17.93 16.99
CA PRO A 175 8.95 17.20 17.61
C PRO A 175 8.52 16.32 18.80
N THR A 176 7.40 16.64 19.45
CA THR A 176 6.87 15.89 20.59
C THR A 176 6.08 14.66 20.16
N LEU A 177 5.63 14.59 18.90
CA LEU A 177 4.96 13.41 18.38
C LEU A 177 5.97 12.29 18.15
N ASP A 178 5.86 11.22 18.95
CA ASP A 178 6.60 9.98 18.75
C ASP A 178 5.63 8.84 18.43
N LEU A 179 5.71 8.33 17.21
CA LEU A 179 4.87 7.23 16.72
C LEU A 179 5.44 5.84 17.08
N TYR A 180 6.63 5.79 17.71
CA TYR A 180 7.31 4.57 18.12
C TYR A 180 7.99 4.71 19.48
N PRO A 181 7.23 5.18 20.52
CA PRO A 181 7.80 5.44 21.85
C PRO A 181 8.26 4.16 22.51
N GLU A 182 9.33 4.26 23.30
CA GLU A 182 10.04 3.11 23.88
C GLU A 182 9.12 2.21 24.70
N GLU A 183 8.27 2.78 25.50
CA GLU A 183 7.33 2.09 26.37
C GLU A 183 6.24 1.29 25.65
N LEU A 184 6.02 1.55 24.36
CA LEU A 184 5.02 0.85 23.53
C LEU A 184 5.63 -0.04 22.45
N ARG A 185 6.95 -0.08 22.29
CA ARG A 185 7.63 -0.80 21.18
C ARG A 185 7.23 -2.25 21.09
N GLU A 186 7.23 -2.97 22.21
CA GLU A 186 6.84 -4.40 22.24
C GLU A 186 5.41 -4.60 21.70
N LYS A 187 4.47 -3.73 22.12
CA LYS A 187 3.07 -3.79 21.67
C LYS A 187 2.93 -3.40 20.20
N ILE A 188 3.65 -2.36 19.77
CA ILE A 188 3.69 -1.90 18.38
C ILE A 188 4.23 -3.00 17.48
N ASP A 189 5.35 -3.62 17.85
CA ASP A 189 6.00 -4.66 17.06
C ASP A 189 5.15 -5.93 17.00
N GLY A 190 4.48 -6.31 18.10
CA GLY A 190 3.52 -7.41 18.11
C GLY A 190 2.35 -7.19 17.14
N TRP A 191 1.77 -5.97 17.11
CA TRP A 191 0.76 -5.61 16.11
C TRP A 191 1.33 -5.57 14.69
N ASN A 192 2.51 -4.99 14.52
CA ASN A 192 3.17 -4.89 13.21
C ASN A 192 3.41 -6.25 12.57
N GLU A 193 3.88 -7.23 13.33
CA GLU A 193 4.13 -8.59 12.87
C GLU A 193 2.83 -9.26 12.41
N LYS A 194 1.80 -9.22 13.26
CA LYS A 194 0.49 -9.79 12.96
C LYS A 194 -0.15 -9.12 11.73
N ILE A 195 -0.20 -7.79 11.70
CA ILE A 195 -0.80 -7.01 10.63
C ILE A 195 -0.03 -7.19 9.31
N TYR A 196 1.30 -7.26 9.36
CA TYR A 196 2.11 -7.46 8.16
C TYR A 196 1.71 -8.75 7.44
N HIS A 197 1.73 -9.87 8.13
CA HIS A 197 1.47 -11.18 7.52
C HIS A 197 0.00 -11.36 7.10
N SER A 198 -0.93 -11.02 7.99
CA SER A 198 -2.34 -11.37 7.83
C SER A 198 -3.15 -10.30 7.08
N VAL A 199 -2.76 -9.03 7.16
CA VAL A 199 -3.53 -7.91 6.60
C VAL A 199 -2.77 -7.23 5.47
N ASN A 200 -1.62 -6.60 5.74
CA ASN A 200 -0.91 -5.81 4.73
C ASN A 200 -0.43 -6.66 3.54
N ASN A 201 0.17 -7.82 3.81
CA ASN A 201 0.52 -8.80 2.80
C ASN A 201 -0.64 -9.78 2.51
N GLY A 202 -1.51 -10.02 3.50
CA GLY A 202 -2.64 -10.93 3.40
C GLY A 202 -3.59 -10.61 2.25
N VAL A 203 -3.91 -9.32 2.01
CA VAL A 203 -4.73 -8.91 0.87
C VAL A 203 -4.08 -9.29 -0.47
N TYR A 204 -2.75 -9.24 -0.57
CA TYR A 204 -2.02 -9.68 -1.76
C TYR A 204 -1.97 -11.21 -1.86
N CYS A 205 -1.87 -11.91 -0.72
CA CYS A 205 -1.98 -13.37 -0.69
C CYS A 205 -3.34 -13.83 -1.23
N CYS A 206 -4.45 -13.13 -0.89
CA CYS A 206 -5.77 -13.38 -1.48
C CYS A 206 -5.78 -13.06 -2.97
N GLY A 207 -5.35 -11.86 -3.36
CA GLY A 207 -5.45 -11.35 -4.73
C GLY A 207 -4.59 -12.11 -5.74
N PHE A 208 -3.43 -12.56 -5.30
CA PHE A 208 -2.44 -13.25 -6.13
C PHE A 208 -2.42 -14.77 -5.94
N ALA A 209 -3.31 -15.33 -5.14
CA ALA A 209 -3.48 -16.77 -5.01
C ALA A 209 -3.69 -17.43 -6.38
N GLN A 210 -2.98 -18.52 -6.64
CA GLN A 210 -3.08 -19.26 -7.90
C GLN A 210 -3.76 -20.62 -7.71
N THR A 211 -4.20 -20.94 -6.50
CA THR A 211 -5.04 -22.09 -6.16
C THR A 211 -6.17 -21.67 -5.24
N GLN A 212 -7.28 -22.43 -5.24
CA GLN A 212 -8.41 -22.18 -4.34
C GLN A 212 -8.00 -22.37 -2.87
N GLU A 213 -7.15 -23.36 -2.60
CA GLU A 213 -6.67 -23.67 -1.25
C GLU A 213 -5.85 -22.49 -0.67
N ALA A 214 -4.87 -21.98 -1.44
CA ALA A 214 -4.07 -20.83 -1.04
C ALA A 214 -4.94 -19.57 -0.80
N TYR A 215 -5.95 -19.35 -1.67
CA TYR A 215 -6.90 -18.25 -1.48
C TYR A 215 -7.71 -18.41 -0.19
N ASN A 216 -8.29 -19.59 0.06
CA ASN A 216 -9.11 -19.84 1.24
C ASN A 216 -8.32 -19.60 2.52
N GLN A 217 -7.11 -20.16 2.62
CA GLN A 217 -6.24 -19.99 3.76
C GLN A 217 -5.88 -18.51 4.02
N ALA A 218 -5.50 -17.77 2.96
CA ALA A 218 -5.19 -16.36 3.07
C ALA A 218 -6.43 -15.53 3.49
N CYS A 219 -7.58 -15.84 2.92
CA CYS A 219 -8.84 -15.16 3.21
C CYS A 219 -9.29 -15.40 4.67
N ASP A 220 -9.24 -16.63 5.15
CA ASP A 220 -9.60 -16.99 6.51
C ASP A 220 -8.68 -16.28 7.52
N GLN A 221 -7.36 -16.27 7.28
CA GLN A 221 -6.40 -15.58 8.13
C GLN A 221 -6.62 -14.06 8.14
N LEU A 222 -6.87 -13.46 6.96
CA LEU A 222 -7.14 -12.02 6.83
C LEU A 222 -8.36 -11.62 7.66
N PHE A 223 -9.49 -12.30 7.48
CA PHE A 223 -10.73 -11.92 8.15
C PHE A 223 -10.74 -12.25 9.64
N SER A 224 -10.10 -13.34 10.05
CA SER A 224 -9.86 -13.63 11.49
C SER A 224 -9.06 -12.52 12.17
N THR A 225 -8.01 -11.99 11.51
CA THR A 225 -7.22 -10.90 12.06
C THR A 225 -7.99 -9.57 12.06
N LEU A 226 -8.78 -9.29 11.02
CA LEU A 226 -9.64 -8.09 11.00
C LEU A 226 -10.70 -8.13 12.11
N ASP A 227 -11.31 -9.29 12.39
CA ASP A 227 -12.24 -9.47 13.49
C ASP A 227 -11.56 -9.25 14.87
N GLU A 228 -10.32 -9.73 15.06
CA GLU A 228 -9.52 -9.49 16.27
C GLU A 228 -9.20 -8.00 16.46
N ILE A 229 -8.80 -7.32 15.37
CA ILE A 229 -8.52 -5.87 15.40
C ILE A 229 -9.81 -5.10 15.73
N ASP A 230 -10.94 -5.44 15.11
CA ASP A 230 -12.23 -4.79 15.40
C ASP A 230 -12.62 -4.91 16.86
N ALA A 231 -12.44 -6.11 17.46
CA ALA A 231 -12.69 -6.34 18.88
C ALA A 231 -11.72 -5.54 19.77
N ALA A 232 -10.44 -5.46 19.45
CA ALA A 232 -9.47 -4.67 20.21
C ALA A 232 -9.81 -3.17 20.20
N LEU A 233 -10.31 -2.68 19.09
CA LEU A 233 -10.71 -1.29 18.89
C LEU A 233 -12.05 -0.92 19.58
N GLU A 234 -12.76 -1.86 20.17
CA GLU A 234 -13.98 -1.57 20.95
C GLU A 234 -13.68 -0.78 22.23
N THR A 235 -12.52 -1.05 22.85
CA THR A 235 -12.13 -0.45 24.14
C THR A 235 -10.88 0.43 24.06
N SER A 236 -10.25 0.53 22.89
CA SER A 236 -9.03 1.28 22.65
C SER A 236 -9.20 2.17 21.43
N ARG A 237 -8.85 3.46 21.52
CA ARG A 237 -8.98 4.39 20.38
C ARG A 237 -8.09 3.96 19.22
N TYR A 238 -6.83 3.60 19.52
CA TYR A 238 -5.83 3.10 18.57
C TYR A 238 -5.32 1.72 18.99
N LEU A 239 -4.53 1.07 18.15
CA LEU A 239 -4.04 -0.29 18.39
C LEU A 239 -3.22 -0.43 19.67
N CYS A 240 -2.49 0.64 20.03
CA CYS A 240 -1.62 0.63 21.21
C CYS A 240 -2.14 1.45 22.39
N GLY A 241 -3.41 1.89 22.36
CA GLY A 241 -4.04 2.68 23.44
C GLY A 241 -4.58 4.00 22.93
N ASP A 242 -4.25 5.11 23.63
CA ASP A 242 -4.83 6.43 23.39
C ASP A 242 -4.05 7.27 22.39
N ARG A 243 -2.90 6.79 21.89
CA ARG A 243 -2.02 7.50 20.97
C ARG A 243 -1.88 6.74 19.65
N VAL A 244 -1.88 7.47 18.54
CA VAL A 244 -1.54 6.91 17.24
C VAL A 244 -0.06 6.46 17.21
N THR A 245 0.20 5.32 16.60
CA THR A 245 1.53 4.71 16.51
C THR A 245 1.84 4.23 15.09
N LEU A 246 3.07 3.77 14.85
CA LEU A 246 3.43 3.15 13.56
C LEU A 246 2.58 1.93 13.22
N ALA A 247 2.01 1.22 14.21
CA ALA A 247 1.07 0.13 13.94
C ALA A 247 -0.20 0.62 13.25
N ASP A 248 -0.74 1.75 13.71
CA ASP A 248 -1.92 2.37 13.13
C ASP A 248 -1.64 2.87 11.71
N VAL A 249 -0.49 3.51 11.48
CA VAL A 249 -0.06 3.95 10.14
C VAL A 249 0.01 2.76 9.17
N ARG A 250 0.62 1.64 9.59
CA ARG A 250 0.74 0.44 8.75
C ARG A 250 -0.60 -0.19 8.42
N LEU A 251 -1.52 -0.22 9.38
CA LEU A 251 -2.87 -0.74 9.17
C LEU A 251 -3.69 0.18 8.27
N PHE A 252 -3.68 1.48 8.56
CA PHE A 252 -4.47 2.50 7.86
C PHE A 252 -4.31 2.43 6.34
N THR A 253 -3.09 2.35 5.83
CA THR A 253 -2.83 2.38 4.39
C THR A 253 -3.45 1.19 3.64
N THR A 254 -3.61 0.05 4.31
CA THR A 254 -4.33 -1.11 3.77
C THR A 254 -5.84 -0.94 3.89
N LEU A 255 -6.34 -0.49 5.05
CA LEU A 255 -7.78 -0.27 5.27
C LEU A 255 -8.35 0.77 4.30
N PHE A 256 -7.62 1.88 4.05
CA PHE A 256 -8.01 2.89 3.07
C PHE A 256 -8.27 2.31 1.68
N ARG A 257 -7.46 1.32 1.26
CA ARG A 257 -7.58 0.67 -0.06
C ARG A 257 -8.55 -0.51 -0.07
N PHE A 258 -9.01 -0.95 1.08
CA PHE A 258 -9.70 -2.23 1.20
C PHE A 258 -11.00 -2.24 0.39
N ASP A 259 -11.92 -1.34 0.70
CA ASP A 259 -13.23 -1.28 0.03
C ASP A 259 -13.11 -0.74 -1.41
N ILE A 260 -12.04 0.02 -1.72
CA ILE A 260 -11.77 0.60 -3.02
C ILE A 260 -11.31 -0.47 -4.01
N ALA A 261 -10.33 -1.28 -3.62
CA ALA A 261 -9.62 -2.20 -4.50
C ALA A 261 -9.68 -3.66 -4.00
N TYR A 262 -9.22 -3.94 -2.78
CA TYR A 262 -9.00 -5.32 -2.34
C TYR A 262 -10.29 -6.13 -2.23
N TYR A 263 -11.38 -5.53 -1.81
CA TYR A 263 -12.69 -6.14 -1.79
C TYR A 263 -13.12 -6.66 -3.17
N GLY A 264 -12.91 -5.85 -4.21
CA GLY A 264 -13.29 -6.19 -5.58
C GLY A 264 -12.24 -7.06 -6.28
N ILE A 265 -11.10 -6.45 -6.62
CA ILE A 265 -10.12 -7.07 -7.53
C ILE A 265 -9.34 -8.23 -6.87
N PHE A 266 -9.07 -8.15 -5.56
CA PHE A 266 -8.38 -9.20 -4.80
C PHE A 266 -9.33 -10.21 -4.15
N LYS A 267 -10.64 -10.01 -4.31
CA LYS A 267 -11.67 -10.90 -3.75
C LYS A 267 -11.65 -11.01 -2.22
N CYS A 268 -11.15 -9.99 -1.51
CA CYS A 268 -11.20 -9.89 -0.05
C CYS A 268 -12.62 -9.48 0.38
N ASN A 269 -13.63 -10.29 0.05
CA ASN A 269 -15.02 -9.83 0.00
C ASN A 269 -15.98 -10.50 0.99
N CYS A 270 -15.47 -11.11 2.07
CA CYS A 270 -16.33 -11.60 3.14
C CYS A 270 -17.06 -10.47 3.86
N ARG A 271 -16.37 -9.32 4.08
CA ARG A 271 -16.95 -8.13 4.69
C ARG A 271 -16.18 -6.88 4.25
N ARG A 272 -16.85 -5.74 4.07
CA ARG A 272 -16.20 -4.45 3.81
C ARG A 272 -15.73 -3.83 5.12
N ILE A 273 -14.69 -3.00 5.07
CA ILE A 273 -14.22 -2.28 6.28
C ILE A 273 -15.32 -1.41 6.87
N LYS A 274 -16.11 -0.75 6.02
CA LYS A 274 -17.24 0.09 6.48
C LYS A 274 -18.34 -0.68 7.22
N ASP A 275 -18.43 -1.99 7.06
CA ASP A 275 -19.46 -2.82 7.68
C ASP A 275 -19.01 -3.41 9.04
N TYR A 276 -17.77 -3.14 9.46
CA TYR A 276 -17.26 -3.44 10.80
C TYR A 276 -17.68 -2.35 11.80
N LYS A 277 -17.97 -2.77 13.03
CA LYS A 277 -18.43 -1.86 14.08
C LYS A 277 -17.38 -0.79 14.44
N ASN A 278 -16.14 -1.21 14.59
CA ASN A 278 -15.04 -0.37 15.07
C ASN A 278 -14.04 0.02 13.97
N LEU A 279 -13.69 -0.89 13.05
CA LEU A 279 -12.73 -0.61 12.00
C LEU A 279 -13.17 0.51 11.05
N GLY A 280 -14.47 0.60 10.71
CA GLY A 280 -14.96 1.65 9.83
C GLY A 280 -14.84 3.05 10.46
N VAL A 281 -15.15 3.18 11.76
CA VAL A 281 -14.99 4.45 12.48
C VAL A 281 -13.54 4.77 12.83
N TYR A 282 -12.70 3.74 13.08
CA TYR A 282 -11.27 3.87 13.25
C TYR A 282 -10.56 4.37 11.96
N LEU A 283 -10.97 3.86 10.81
CA LEU A 283 -10.47 4.34 9.52
C LEU A 283 -10.75 5.84 9.34
N ARG A 284 -11.96 6.30 9.75
CA ARG A 284 -12.34 7.73 9.73
C ARG A 284 -11.50 8.56 10.68
N ASP A 285 -11.26 8.07 11.90
CA ASP A 285 -10.46 8.77 12.92
C ASP A 285 -9.05 9.06 12.37
N ILE A 286 -8.37 8.05 11.81
CA ILE A 286 -7.03 8.25 11.25
C ILE A 286 -7.05 9.11 9.99
N TYR A 287 -8.04 8.94 9.11
CA TYR A 287 -8.18 9.75 7.90
C TYR A 287 -8.31 11.25 8.22
N GLN A 288 -8.98 11.59 9.33
CA GLN A 288 -9.23 12.96 9.77
C GLN A 288 -8.09 13.55 10.60
N LEU A 289 -7.03 12.81 10.90
CA LEU A 289 -5.83 13.39 11.50
C LEU A 289 -5.20 14.43 10.58
N PRO A 290 -4.65 15.54 11.12
CA PRO A 290 -4.08 16.61 10.32
C PRO A 290 -3.08 16.12 9.29
N GLY A 291 -3.27 16.52 8.03
CA GLY A 291 -2.40 16.19 6.89
C GLY A 291 -2.56 14.77 6.35
N VAL A 292 -3.34 13.88 6.97
CA VAL A 292 -3.48 12.49 6.52
C VAL A 292 -4.39 12.38 5.29
N ALA A 293 -5.51 13.10 5.27
CA ALA A 293 -6.44 13.10 4.13
C ALA A 293 -5.76 13.52 2.82
N GLU A 294 -4.85 14.48 2.87
CA GLU A 294 -4.09 14.99 1.72
C GLU A 294 -3.12 13.96 1.14
N THR A 295 -2.75 12.93 1.92
CA THR A 295 -1.93 11.80 1.44
C THR A 295 -2.74 10.75 0.70
N CYS A 296 -4.07 10.82 0.75
CA CYS A 296 -4.99 9.81 0.23
C CYS A 296 -5.44 10.16 -1.20
N ASN A 297 -5.05 9.36 -2.17
CA ASN A 297 -5.45 9.55 -3.57
C ASN A 297 -6.32 8.39 -4.07
N LEU A 298 -7.64 8.59 -4.00
CA LEU A 298 -8.64 7.60 -4.42
C LEU A 298 -8.51 7.24 -5.91
N GLU A 299 -8.33 8.26 -6.75
CA GLU A 299 -8.28 8.07 -8.18
C GLU A 299 -7.04 7.28 -8.61
N ALA A 300 -5.86 7.62 -8.06
CA ALA A 300 -4.64 6.86 -8.33
C ALA A 300 -4.78 5.39 -7.90
N VAL A 301 -5.44 5.11 -6.77
CA VAL A 301 -5.70 3.73 -6.31
C VAL A 301 -6.57 2.99 -7.33
N LYS A 302 -7.69 3.57 -7.77
CA LYS A 302 -8.60 2.94 -8.74
C LYS A 302 -7.89 2.70 -10.08
N GLN A 303 -7.22 3.72 -10.61
CA GLN A 303 -6.53 3.65 -11.90
C GLN A 303 -5.44 2.57 -11.90
N ASP A 304 -4.66 2.48 -10.85
CA ASP A 304 -3.57 1.50 -10.79
C ASP A 304 -4.11 0.07 -10.60
N TYR A 305 -4.92 -0.18 -9.58
CA TYR A 305 -5.39 -1.55 -9.30
C TYR A 305 -6.28 -2.11 -10.40
N TYR A 306 -7.18 -1.32 -10.97
CA TYR A 306 -8.09 -1.80 -12.02
C TYR A 306 -7.56 -1.59 -13.44
N GLY A 307 -6.73 -0.57 -13.67
CA GLY A 307 -6.17 -0.29 -15.00
C GLY A 307 -4.89 -1.07 -15.31
N ASN A 308 -4.02 -1.29 -14.31
CA ASN A 308 -2.67 -1.82 -14.55
C ASN A 308 -2.48 -3.29 -14.13
N LEU A 309 -3.33 -3.87 -13.29
CA LEU A 309 -3.24 -5.29 -12.93
C LEU A 309 -3.98 -6.16 -13.97
N PHE A 310 -3.48 -6.15 -15.20
CA PHE A 310 -4.08 -6.84 -16.34
C PHE A 310 -4.47 -8.30 -16.08
N PRO A 311 -3.65 -9.14 -15.42
CA PRO A 311 -4.02 -10.53 -15.19
C PRO A 311 -5.28 -10.71 -14.30
N LEU A 312 -5.62 -9.70 -13.48
CA LEU A 312 -6.77 -9.72 -12.58
C LEU A 312 -7.98 -8.99 -13.17
N ASN A 313 -7.74 -7.97 -14.00
CA ASN A 313 -8.79 -7.17 -14.65
C ASN A 313 -8.48 -6.94 -16.13
N PRO A 314 -8.54 -7.98 -16.97
CA PRO A 314 -8.10 -7.91 -18.38
C PRO A 314 -8.93 -6.96 -19.23
N GLY A 315 -10.15 -6.62 -18.79
CA GLY A 315 -11.00 -5.64 -19.48
C GLY A 315 -10.66 -4.19 -19.15
N GLY A 316 -9.80 -3.92 -18.16
CA GLY A 316 -9.38 -2.59 -17.74
C GLY A 316 -10.53 -1.68 -17.25
N ILE A 317 -11.70 -2.26 -16.88
CA ILE A 317 -12.86 -1.51 -16.43
C ILE A 317 -12.65 -1.06 -14.99
N ILE A 318 -12.72 0.26 -14.76
CA ILE A 318 -12.54 0.90 -13.46
C ILE A 318 -13.91 1.10 -12.81
N PRO A 319 -14.16 0.62 -11.58
CA PRO A 319 -15.45 0.76 -10.93
C PRO A 319 -15.74 2.20 -10.52
N SER A 320 -17.01 2.62 -10.62
CA SER A 320 -17.45 3.95 -10.18
C SER A 320 -17.35 4.13 -8.65
N GLY A 321 -17.71 3.10 -7.87
CA GLY A 321 -17.66 3.13 -6.41
C GLY A 321 -16.33 2.60 -5.85
N PRO A 322 -16.20 2.55 -4.49
CA PRO A 322 -17.12 3.14 -3.53
C PRO A 322 -17.02 4.67 -3.49
N ASP A 323 -18.06 5.33 -2.96
CA ASP A 323 -17.98 6.71 -2.50
C ASP A 323 -17.27 6.75 -1.14
N MET A 324 -16.23 7.56 -1.03
CA MET A 324 -15.43 7.70 0.17
C MET A 324 -15.76 8.97 0.97
N ALA A 325 -16.84 9.69 0.61
CA ALA A 325 -17.29 10.89 1.34
C ALA A 325 -17.59 10.59 2.83
N SER A 326 -17.99 9.35 3.13
CA SER A 326 -18.20 8.89 4.51
C SER A 326 -16.95 8.93 5.41
N LEU A 327 -15.75 9.04 4.84
CA LEU A 327 -14.51 9.22 5.63
C LEU A 327 -14.47 10.59 6.34
N LEU A 328 -15.28 11.56 5.91
CA LEU A 328 -15.43 12.88 6.55
C LEU A 328 -16.55 12.93 7.60
N GLU A 329 -17.33 11.84 7.75
CA GLU A 329 -18.36 11.78 8.80
C GLU A 329 -17.72 11.68 10.19
N PRO A 330 -18.40 12.19 11.25
CA PRO A 330 -17.92 12.07 12.63
C PRO A 330 -17.63 10.61 13.01
N HIS A 331 -16.52 10.37 13.70
CA HIS A 331 -16.11 9.04 14.14
C HIS A 331 -16.40 8.80 15.64
N ASN A 332 -16.51 9.86 16.47
CA ASN A 332 -16.82 9.81 17.91
C ASN A 332 -15.86 8.94 18.75
N ARG A 333 -14.63 8.68 18.25
CA ARG A 333 -13.66 7.84 18.96
C ARG A 333 -12.89 8.59 20.04
N GLU A 334 -12.97 9.90 20.08
CA GLU A 334 -12.43 10.76 21.14
C GLU A 334 -13.00 10.38 22.52
N SER A 335 -14.22 9.84 22.55
CA SER A 335 -14.85 9.37 23.78
C SER A 335 -14.23 8.10 24.37
N ILE A 336 -13.45 7.34 23.58
CA ILE A 336 -12.79 6.10 24.01
C ILE A 336 -11.40 6.39 24.57
N GLY A 337 -10.69 7.40 24.04
CA GLY A 337 -9.32 7.75 24.44
C GLY A 337 -9.11 9.25 24.51
N LYS A 338 -7.95 9.66 25.02
CA LYS A 338 -7.53 11.06 25.00
C LYS A 338 -7.17 11.47 23.57
N GLU A 339 -7.34 12.75 23.25
CA GLU A 339 -6.92 13.29 21.96
C GLU A 339 -5.46 12.93 21.66
N PRO A 340 -5.13 12.61 20.40
CA PRO A 340 -3.72 12.48 20.01
C PRO A 340 -3.03 13.81 20.35
N MET A 341 -1.82 13.74 20.94
CA MET A 341 -1.02 14.95 21.25
C MET A 341 -0.45 15.55 19.95
N LEU A 342 -1.31 15.96 19.04
CA LEU A 342 -1.00 16.91 17.99
C LEU A 342 -1.32 18.27 18.63
N GLN A 343 -0.32 18.88 19.29
CA GLN A 343 -0.46 20.24 19.76
C GLN A 343 -0.32 21.19 18.58
N ASP A 344 -1.21 22.19 18.54
CA ASP A 344 -1.22 23.31 17.59
C ASP A 344 0.14 24.02 17.47
#